data_ce23fbb7f8c7e53417dc4c5344d05e5a
#
_entry.id   ce23fbb7f8c7e53417dc4c5344d05e5a
#
_cell.length_a   1.000
_cell.length_b   1.000
_cell.length_c   1.000
_cell.angle_alpha   90.00
_cell.angle_beta   90.00
_cell.angle_gamma   90.00
#
_symmetry.space_group_name_H-M   'P 1'
#
loop_
_entity.id
_entity.type
_entity.pdbx_description
1 polymer ?
#
loop_
_entity_poly.entity_id
_entity_poly.type
_entity_poly.pdbx_seq_one_letter_code
_entity_poly.pdbx_strand_id
1 'polypeptide(L)'
;MDTINAGVKTLHPEYEINIKKWSQIDHVISGSQAVKAEGECYLPKPGAAIDKCCPVREMYSNDALYNAAYAKWQNDKLSNDVRYEQYKERALFYNLTKRTLDNYIGQVFRKDPNRTIPTQLEYIDFDVDGSGNSVDQLAKGRVDQVSRKGRTGLFVDIPDNLGSKADQISGKLAPRIAAYRAENIINWKYKTVGASRVLTMVVLRELYEYEIDEFYSQFYYQYRVLRLDENGLYVQDLYKFTDGDGGKKTTTEVKVAGQRIDYLPFYFIGSQNNDFDCDDAPLYDLSEINIKHYQCSADNFESSHVTGQPTIHIDLGTQQNLDDFQRANPTGVSVGARSGLITQGGGTAQYLQASPNQMPKEDMRDLEVMAVQIGAALIQKSQQETAEAARIKHAADSSVIATIASNVSEAITDALIMCARFLGASEEGIEYKLNTDFETDQMDAQMLQAWMAGKLQGVIPTSYFNNKMRKVGYFPADATDEDIESLLE
;
A
#
# COMPACT_ATOMS: atom_id res chain seq x y z
N MET A 1 -36.31 2.10 15.25
CA MET A 1 -35.30 2.88 14.49
C MET A 1 -34.59 3.72 15.53
N ASP A 2 -33.50 3.18 16.02
CA ASP A 2 -32.66 3.89 16.99
C ASP A 2 -32.05 5.09 16.29
N THR A 3 -32.36 6.28 16.75
CA THR A 3 -31.68 7.52 16.37
C THR A 3 -30.23 7.41 16.85
N ILE A 4 -29.37 6.84 15.98
CA ILE A 4 -27.93 6.89 16.16
C ILE A 4 -27.59 8.37 16.22
N ASN A 5 -27.10 8.82 17.37
CA ASN A 5 -26.54 10.14 17.56
C ASN A 5 -25.26 10.21 16.71
N ALA A 6 -25.43 10.49 15.43
CA ALA A 6 -24.40 10.52 14.42
C ALA A 6 -23.55 11.78 14.65
N GLY A 7 -22.52 11.65 15.48
CA GLY A 7 -21.55 12.71 15.74
C GLY A 7 -20.50 12.83 14.63
N VAL A 8 -19.54 13.73 14.83
CA VAL A 8 -18.42 13.98 13.88
C VAL A 8 -17.60 12.72 13.53
N LYS A 9 -17.68 11.67 14.35
CA LYS A 9 -16.99 10.38 14.14
C LYS A 9 -17.73 9.41 13.22
N THR A 10 -18.89 9.79 12.68
CA THR A 10 -19.68 8.93 11.77
C THR A 10 -18.91 8.69 10.48
N LEU A 11 -18.85 7.43 10.10
CA LEU A 11 -18.15 6.99 8.89
C LEU A 11 -19.08 7.05 7.68
N HIS A 12 -18.52 7.29 6.50
CA HIS A 12 -19.23 7.17 5.24
C HIS A 12 -19.42 5.69 4.88
N PRO A 13 -20.54 5.25 4.28
CA PRO A 13 -20.74 3.85 3.93
C PRO A 13 -19.64 3.25 3.05
N GLU A 14 -19.17 3.99 2.05
CA GLU A 14 -18.04 3.55 1.20
C GLU A 14 -16.72 3.42 1.98
N TYR A 15 -16.50 4.28 2.97
CA TYR A 15 -15.35 4.14 3.87
C TYR A 15 -15.40 2.81 4.63
N GLU A 16 -16.57 2.43 5.18
CA GLU A 16 -16.74 1.18 5.92
C GLU A 16 -16.50 -0.06 5.06
N ILE A 17 -16.89 0.00 3.78
CA ILE A 17 -16.66 -1.08 2.82
C ILE A 17 -15.16 -1.22 2.49
N ASN A 18 -14.46 -0.10 2.31
CA ASN A 18 -13.10 -0.11 1.77
C ASN A 18 -12.01 -0.18 2.83
N ILE A 19 -12.28 0.21 4.09
CA ILE A 19 -11.24 0.29 5.14
C ILE A 19 -10.51 -1.03 5.37
N LYS A 20 -11.20 -2.16 5.26
CA LYS A 20 -10.59 -3.49 5.41
C LYS A 20 -9.62 -3.81 4.26
N LYS A 21 -9.99 -3.47 3.02
CA LYS A 21 -9.15 -3.63 1.84
C LYS A 21 -7.90 -2.76 1.95
N TRP A 22 -8.06 -1.49 2.35
CA TRP A 22 -6.95 -0.56 2.55
C TRP A 22 -5.98 -1.02 3.64
N SER A 23 -6.51 -1.53 4.75
CA SER A 23 -5.70 -2.05 5.85
C SER A 23 -4.89 -3.28 5.41
N GLN A 24 -5.51 -4.20 4.68
CA GLN A 24 -4.83 -5.38 4.14
C GLN A 24 -3.67 -5.00 3.22
N ILE A 25 -3.89 -4.07 2.29
CA ILE A 25 -2.83 -3.60 1.38
C ILE A 25 -1.69 -2.96 2.17
N ASP A 26 -1.99 -2.14 3.18
CA ASP A 26 -0.97 -1.52 4.01
C ASP A 26 -0.15 -2.55 4.80
N HIS A 27 -0.77 -3.60 5.37
CA HIS A 27 -0.06 -4.69 6.05
C HIS A 27 0.87 -5.43 5.09
N VAL A 28 0.37 -5.78 3.90
CA VAL A 28 1.15 -6.46 2.86
C VAL A 28 2.34 -5.61 2.42
N ILE A 29 2.13 -4.32 2.12
CA ILE A 29 3.20 -3.41 1.70
C ILE A 29 4.22 -3.16 2.83
N SER A 30 3.76 -3.06 4.08
CA SER A 30 4.64 -2.91 5.25
C SER A 30 5.55 -4.12 5.47
N GLY A 31 5.18 -5.28 4.93
CA GLY A 31 6.05 -6.45 4.83
C GLY A 31 5.88 -7.48 5.94
N SER A 32 6.86 -8.36 6.05
CA SER A 32 6.79 -9.59 6.83
C SER A 32 6.35 -9.39 8.29
N GLN A 33 6.84 -8.35 8.97
CA GLN A 33 6.50 -8.11 10.37
C GLN A 33 5.02 -7.76 10.55
N ALA A 34 4.49 -6.87 9.71
CA ALA A 34 3.08 -6.46 9.75
C ALA A 34 2.16 -7.64 9.41
N VAL A 35 2.48 -8.40 8.35
CA VAL A 35 1.70 -9.57 7.95
C VAL A 35 1.69 -10.66 9.03
N LYS A 36 2.83 -10.94 9.64
CA LYS A 36 2.94 -11.92 10.73
C LYS A 36 2.22 -11.48 12.01
N ALA A 37 2.14 -10.18 12.27
CA ALA A 37 1.43 -9.63 13.43
C ALA A 37 -0.08 -9.87 13.36
N GLU A 38 -0.68 -9.89 12.15
CA GLU A 38 -2.09 -10.17 11.93
C GLU A 38 -2.47 -11.64 12.18
N GLY A 39 -1.49 -12.53 12.29
CA GLY A 39 -1.67 -13.92 12.71
C GLY A 39 -2.69 -14.68 11.87
N GLU A 40 -3.72 -15.21 12.54
CA GLU A 40 -4.75 -16.06 11.91
C GLU A 40 -5.57 -15.37 10.82
N CYS A 41 -5.59 -14.02 10.78
CA CYS A 41 -6.26 -13.28 9.70
C CYS A 41 -5.64 -13.58 8.33
N TYR A 42 -4.32 -13.72 8.26
CA TYR A 42 -3.61 -13.97 7.01
C TYR A 42 -2.98 -15.37 6.93
N LEU A 43 -2.74 -16.00 8.05
CA LEU A 43 -2.18 -17.36 8.12
C LEU A 43 -3.03 -18.20 9.07
N PRO A 44 -4.04 -18.92 8.58
CA PRO A 44 -4.85 -19.81 9.42
C PRO A 44 -3.99 -20.88 10.12
N LYS A 45 -4.40 -21.30 11.31
CA LYS A 45 -3.73 -22.41 12.02
C LYS A 45 -3.73 -23.67 11.15
N PRO A 46 -2.60 -24.36 11.01
CA PRO A 46 -2.56 -25.65 10.32
C PRO A 46 -3.39 -26.70 11.10
N GLY A 47 -3.93 -27.70 10.40
CA GLY A 47 -4.85 -28.69 10.98
C GLY A 47 -4.35 -29.36 12.26
N ALA A 48 -3.04 -29.51 12.41
CA ALA A 48 -2.40 -30.09 13.61
C ALA A 48 -2.40 -29.11 14.82
N ALA A 49 -2.67 -27.82 14.61
CA ALA A 49 -2.69 -26.79 15.65
C ALA A 49 -4.09 -26.17 15.86
N ILE A 50 -5.14 -26.77 15.27
CA ILE A 50 -6.52 -26.31 15.48
C ILE A 50 -6.98 -26.70 16.89
N ASP A 51 -7.48 -25.73 17.63
CA ASP A 51 -8.00 -25.94 18.97
C ASP A 51 -9.32 -26.72 18.91
N LYS A 52 -9.44 -27.72 19.81
CA LYS A 52 -10.70 -28.38 20.05
C LYS A 52 -11.66 -27.46 20.81
N CYS A 53 -12.95 -27.72 20.69
CA CYS A 53 -13.96 -27.00 21.48
C CYS A 53 -13.66 -27.14 22.98
N CYS A 54 -13.81 -26.02 23.70
CA CYS A 54 -13.70 -26.02 25.16
C CYS A 54 -14.70 -27.03 25.75
N PRO A 55 -14.29 -27.89 26.70
CA PRO A 55 -15.21 -28.81 27.38
C PRO A 55 -16.34 -28.02 28.08
N VAL A 56 -17.55 -28.50 27.91
CA VAL A 56 -18.75 -27.92 28.55
C VAL A 56 -19.09 -28.76 29.77
N ARG A 57 -19.29 -28.10 30.94
CA ARG A 57 -19.46 -28.80 32.24
C ARG A 57 -20.59 -29.79 32.23
N GLU A 58 -21.71 -29.43 31.57
CA GLU A 58 -22.94 -30.24 31.50
C GLU A 58 -22.76 -31.57 30.77
N MET A 59 -21.69 -31.76 30.02
CA MET A 59 -21.36 -32.98 29.30
C MET A 59 -20.65 -34.01 30.18
N TYR A 60 -20.32 -33.67 31.43
CA TYR A 60 -19.54 -34.54 32.32
C TYR A 60 -20.33 -34.93 33.57
N SER A 61 -20.23 -36.20 33.98
CA SER A 61 -21.00 -36.76 35.09
C SER A 61 -20.56 -36.21 36.47
N ASN A 62 -19.35 -35.70 36.59
CA ASN A 62 -18.87 -35.08 37.84
C ASN A 62 -17.76 -34.05 37.55
N ASP A 63 -17.45 -33.25 38.59
CA ASP A 63 -16.47 -32.17 38.49
C ASP A 63 -15.04 -32.65 38.25
N ALA A 64 -14.66 -33.80 38.77
CA ALA A 64 -13.32 -34.35 38.61
C ALA A 64 -13.05 -34.68 37.14
N LEU A 65 -14.00 -35.29 36.44
CA LEU A 65 -13.89 -35.61 35.01
C LEU A 65 -13.89 -34.33 34.16
N TYR A 66 -14.75 -33.37 34.49
CA TYR A 66 -14.73 -32.05 33.82
C TYR A 66 -13.39 -31.35 34.00
N ASN A 67 -12.89 -31.23 35.24
CA ASN A 67 -11.62 -30.58 35.54
C ASN A 67 -10.44 -31.24 34.83
N ALA A 68 -10.42 -32.59 34.77
CA ALA A 68 -9.41 -33.31 34.02
C ALA A 68 -9.46 -33.03 32.51
N ALA A 69 -10.66 -33.04 31.94
CA ALA A 69 -10.88 -32.71 30.52
C ALA A 69 -10.52 -31.24 30.20
N TYR A 70 -10.86 -30.33 31.09
CA TYR A 70 -10.54 -28.90 30.96
C TYR A 70 -9.02 -28.65 31.07
N ALA A 71 -8.33 -29.28 32.03
CA ALA A 71 -6.90 -29.18 32.17
C ALA A 71 -6.17 -29.74 30.94
N LYS A 72 -6.66 -30.87 30.40
CA LYS A 72 -6.12 -31.42 29.15
C LYS A 72 -6.32 -30.48 27.99
N TRP A 73 -7.51 -29.89 27.83
CA TRP A 73 -7.83 -28.94 26.79
C TRP A 73 -6.91 -27.71 26.89
N GLN A 74 -6.66 -27.16 28.10
CA GLN A 74 -5.75 -26.03 28.29
C GLN A 74 -4.32 -26.37 27.86
N ASN A 75 -3.81 -27.55 28.20
CA ASN A 75 -2.48 -28.01 27.81
C ASN A 75 -2.38 -28.21 26.28
N ASP A 76 -3.42 -28.83 25.68
CA ASP A 76 -3.48 -29.02 24.23
C ASP A 76 -3.50 -27.66 23.51
N LYS A 77 -4.27 -26.68 24.01
CA LYS A 77 -4.31 -25.33 23.47
C LYS A 77 -2.96 -24.65 23.53
N LEU A 78 -2.29 -24.69 24.69
CA LEU A 78 -0.96 -24.11 24.85
C LEU A 78 0.04 -24.74 23.86
N SER A 79 -0.02 -26.06 23.69
CA SER A 79 0.81 -26.78 22.71
C SER A 79 0.52 -26.38 21.27
N ASN A 80 -0.77 -26.16 20.94
CA ASN A 80 -1.21 -25.68 19.62
C ASN A 80 -0.73 -24.25 19.35
N ASP A 81 -0.81 -23.37 20.34
CA ASP A 81 -0.32 -21.99 20.21
C ASP A 81 1.20 -21.97 19.95
N VAL A 82 1.97 -22.79 20.67
CA VAL A 82 3.42 -22.93 20.43
C VAL A 82 3.72 -23.44 19.01
N ARG A 83 2.97 -24.44 18.55
CA ARG A 83 3.11 -24.97 17.18
C ARG A 83 2.79 -23.92 16.14
N TYR A 84 1.73 -23.14 16.36
CA TYR A 84 1.34 -22.09 15.45
C TYR A 84 2.40 -20.99 15.36
N GLU A 85 2.97 -20.57 16.51
CA GLU A 85 4.06 -19.59 16.50
C GLU A 85 5.29 -20.11 15.73
N GLN A 86 5.67 -21.38 15.91
CA GLN A 86 6.75 -21.99 15.15
C GLN A 86 6.45 -22.11 13.66
N TYR A 87 5.21 -22.43 13.28
CA TYR A 87 4.74 -22.45 11.89
C TYR A 87 4.82 -21.07 11.25
N LYS A 88 4.31 -20.04 11.93
CA LYS A 88 4.36 -18.64 11.51
C LYS A 88 5.80 -18.11 11.40
N GLU A 89 6.68 -18.51 12.31
CA GLU A 89 8.08 -18.10 12.30
C GLU A 89 8.82 -18.67 11.09
N ARG A 90 8.60 -19.95 10.75
CA ARG A 90 9.20 -20.60 9.58
C ARG A 90 8.69 -20.05 8.25
N ALA A 91 7.48 -19.50 8.20
CA ALA A 91 6.91 -18.94 6.99
C ALA A 91 7.71 -17.73 6.49
N LEU A 92 7.96 -17.68 5.20
CA LEU A 92 8.66 -16.58 4.55
C LEU A 92 7.67 -15.75 3.73
N PHE A 93 7.63 -14.45 3.99
CA PHE A 93 6.82 -13.50 3.23
C PHE A 93 7.65 -12.80 2.16
N TYR A 94 7.31 -13.01 0.88
CA TYR A 94 7.88 -12.32 -0.27
C TYR A 94 7.00 -11.12 -0.61
N ASN A 95 7.52 -9.90 -0.49
CA ASN A 95 6.72 -8.71 -0.74
C ASN A 95 6.64 -8.39 -2.25
N LEU A 96 5.78 -9.10 -2.96
CA LEU A 96 5.53 -8.92 -4.40
C LEU A 96 4.80 -7.60 -4.66
N THR A 97 3.79 -7.30 -3.84
CA THR A 97 2.96 -6.10 -3.95
C THR A 97 3.78 -4.81 -3.84
N LYS A 98 4.68 -4.74 -2.85
CA LYS A 98 5.53 -3.57 -2.68
C LYS A 98 6.47 -3.35 -3.88
N ARG A 99 7.05 -4.42 -4.41
CA ARG A 99 7.94 -4.32 -5.57
C ARG A 99 7.20 -3.79 -6.79
N THR A 100 5.97 -4.21 -7.01
CA THR A 100 5.12 -3.69 -8.07
C THR A 100 4.81 -2.22 -7.87
N LEU A 101 4.45 -1.81 -6.65
CA LEU A 101 4.21 -0.40 -6.31
C LEU A 101 5.45 0.46 -6.53
N ASP A 102 6.62 0.01 -6.05
CA ASP A 102 7.89 0.74 -6.22
C ASP A 102 8.22 0.93 -7.72
N ASN A 103 7.91 -0.06 -8.55
CA ASN A 103 8.05 0.05 -9.99
C ASN A 103 7.09 1.06 -10.62
N TYR A 104 5.82 1.08 -10.20
CA TYR A 104 4.84 2.06 -10.67
C TYR A 104 5.32 3.48 -10.39
N ILE A 105 5.73 3.74 -9.14
CA ILE A 105 6.28 5.03 -8.75
C ILE A 105 7.54 5.37 -9.58
N GLY A 106 8.44 4.41 -9.74
CA GLY A 106 9.66 4.59 -10.54
C GLY A 106 9.42 4.94 -11.99
N GLN A 107 8.35 4.42 -12.61
CA GLN A 107 7.97 4.76 -13.98
C GLN A 107 7.41 6.17 -14.10
N VAL A 108 6.51 6.57 -13.18
CA VAL A 108 5.92 7.92 -13.17
C VAL A 108 7.01 8.98 -13.00
N PHE A 109 7.95 8.74 -12.08
CA PHE A 109 9.05 9.69 -11.76
C PHE A 109 10.35 9.38 -12.49
N ARG A 110 10.32 8.65 -13.60
CA ARG A 110 11.48 8.43 -14.48
C ARG A 110 11.96 9.72 -15.16
N LYS A 111 11.01 10.60 -15.46
CA LYS A 111 11.26 11.96 -15.95
C LYS A 111 10.79 12.93 -14.89
N ASP A 112 11.52 14.02 -14.72
CA ASP A 112 11.12 15.08 -13.81
C ASP A 112 9.76 15.66 -14.21
N PRO A 113 8.90 16.03 -13.24
CA PRO A 113 7.63 16.67 -13.52
C PRO A 113 7.81 18.00 -14.24
N ASN A 114 6.99 18.25 -15.25
CA ASN A 114 6.90 19.58 -15.85
C ASN A 114 6.02 20.47 -14.98
N ARG A 115 6.51 21.67 -14.66
CA ARG A 115 5.74 22.64 -13.88
C ARG A 115 5.91 24.05 -14.39
N THR A 116 4.81 24.79 -14.39
CA THR A 116 4.77 26.23 -14.62
C THR A 116 4.06 26.86 -13.44
N ILE A 117 4.78 27.65 -12.66
CA ILE A 117 4.28 28.27 -11.43
C ILE A 117 4.70 29.75 -11.40
N PRO A 118 3.85 30.67 -10.87
CA PRO A 118 4.23 32.05 -10.67
C PRO A 118 5.24 32.20 -9.52
N THR A 119 6.07 33.23 -9.56
CA THR A 119 7.12 33.50 -8.55
C THR A 119 6.60 33.50 -7.10
N GLN A 120 5.34 33.90 -6.88
CA GLN A 120 4.72 33.88 -5.55
C GLN A 120 4.54 32.49 -4.97
N LEU A 121 4.59 31.43 -5.79
CA LEU A 121 4.47 30.04 -5.38
C LEU A 121 5.81 29.28 -5.36
N GLU A 122 6.94 29.93 -5.60
CA GLU A 122 8.26 29.26 -5.60
C GLU A 122 8.59 28.56 -4.27
N TYR A 123 7.97 28.96 -3.16
CA TYR A 123 8.15 28.29 -1.87
C TYR A 123 7.71 26.82 -1.87
N ILE A 124 6.81 26.40 -2.75
CA ILE A 124 6.32 25.02 -2.85
C ILE A 124 7.41 24.03 -3.29
N ASP A 125 8.46 24.52 -3.94
CA ASP A 125 9.60 23.70 -4.34
C ASP A 125 10.43 23.22 -3.14
N PHE A 126 10.27 23.87 -2.00
CA PHE A 126 11.01 23.58 -0.78
C PHE A 126 10.10 23.13 0.36
N ASP A 127 8.87 23.66 0.43
CA ASP A 127 7.98 23.40 1.55
C ASP A 127 6.52 23.65 1.17
N VAL A 128 5.88 22.62 0.61
CA VAL A 128 4.47 22.68 0.17
C VAL A 128 3.47 22.46 1.31
N ASP A 129 3.86 21.72 2.35
CA ASP A 129 2.97 21.25 3.44
C ASP A 129 3.31 21.80 4.82
N GLY A 130 4.36 22.60 4.96
CA GLY A 130 4.83 23.10 6.24
C GLY A 130 5.80 22.16 6.99
N SER A 131 6.18 21.05 6.37
CA SER A 131 7.09 20.04 6.93
C SER A 131 8.40 19.92 6.17
N GLY A 132 8.65 20.82 5.21
CA GLY A 132 9.84 20.83 4.37
C GLY A 132 9.78 19.87 3.18
N ASN A 133 8.59 19.38 2.80
CA ASN A 133 8.42 18.56 1.61
C ASN A 133 8.20 19.43 0.37
N SER A 134 8.86 19.06 -0.74
CA SER A 134 8.62 19.69 -2.03
C SER A 134 7.30 19.22 -2.66
N VAL A 135 6.78 19.97 -3.64
CA VAL A 135 5.61 19.56 -4.41
C VAL A 135 5.82 18.21 -5.11
N ASP A 136 7.04 17.90 -5.55
CA ASP A 136 7.37 16.62 -6.20
C ASP A 136 7.33 15.46 -5.20
N GLN A 137 7.78 15.68 -3.95
CA GLN A 137 7.64 14.71 -2.87
C GLN A 137 6.17 14.49 -2.49
N LEU A 138 5.37 15.57 -2.44
CA LEU A 138 3.93 15.49 -2.26
C LEU A 138 3.29 14.65 -3.36
N ALA A 139 3.60 14.93 -4.64
CA ALA A 139 3.08 14.20 -5.79
C ALA A 139 3.43 12.71 -5.72
N LYS A 140 4.69 12.39 -5.39
CA LYS A 140 5.14 11.02 -5.21
C LYS A 140 4.34 10.27 -4.14
N GLY A 141 4.10 10.93 -3.01
CA GLY A 141 3.25 10.38 -1.96
C GLY A 141 1.78 10.20 -2.38
N ARG A 142 1.26 11.04 -3.31
CA ARG A 142 -0.11 10.89 -3.82
C ARG A 142 -0.22 9.73 -4.81
N VAL A 143 0.73 9.60 -5.74
CA VAL A 143 0.80 8.45 -6.64
C VAL A 143 0.88 7.14 -5.84
N ASP A 144 1.72 7.09 -4.78
CA ASP A 144 1.79 5.94 -3.87
C ASP A 144 0.42 5.62 -3.25
N GLN A 145 -0.27 6.61 -2.66
CA GLN A 145 -1.54 6.40 -1.98
C GLN A 145 -2.68 6.00 -2.94
N VAL A 146 -2.78 6.63 -4.10
CA VAL A 146 -3.79 6.29 -5.11
C VAL A 146 -3.55 4.89 -5.66
N SER A 147 -2.30 4.53 -5.94
CA SER A 147 -1.95 3.18 -6.41
C SER A 147 -2.31 2.09 -5.40
N ARG A 148 -2.17 2.37 -4.09
CA ARG A 148 -2.54 1.45 -3.01
C ARG A 148 -4.05 1.35 -2.82
N LYS A 149 -4.73 2.49 -2.70
CA LYS A 149 -6.07 2.59 -2.09
C LYS A 149 -7.15 3.08 -3.03
N GLY A 150 -6.79 3.44 -4.27
CA GLY A 150 -7.72 4.04 -5.24
C GLY A 150 -8.16 5.45 -4.86
N ARG A 151 -7.71 5.99 -3.72
CA ARG A 151 -8.17 7.29 -3.21
C ARG A 151 -7.17 7.99 -2.32
N THR A 152 -7.10 9.32 -2.42
CA THR A 152 -6.43 10.23 -1.49
C THR A 152 -7.07 11.62 -1.59
N GLY A 153 -6.64 12.59 -0.79
CA GLY A 153 -7.16 13.96 -0.87
C GLY A 153 -6.09 15.01 -0.62
N LEU A 154 -6.28 16.16 -1.22
CA LEU A 154 -5.51 17.37 -0.98
C LEU A 154 -6.41 18.45 -0.37
N PHE A 155 -5.96 19.08 0.68
CA PHE A 155 -6.62 20.21 1.31
C PHE A 155 -5.69 21.42 1.27
N VAL A 156 -6.16 22.52 0.70
CA VAL A 156 -5.42 23.78 0.72
C VAL A 156 -5.78 24.53 2.02
N ASP A 157 -4.88 24.44 2.98
CA ASP A 157 -5.00 25.13 4.27
C ASP A 157 -4.42 26.55 4.16
N ILE A 158 -5.10 27.49 4.77
CA ILE A 158 -4.80 28.91 4.63
C ILE A 158 -4.58 29.48 6.01
N PRO A 159 -3.47 30.17 6.24
CA PRO A 159 -3.25 30.85 7.51
C PRO A 159 -4.29 31.95 7.72
N ASP A 160 -4.79 32.10 8.94
CA ASP A 160 -5.77 33.14 9.33
C ASP A 160 -5.29 34.56 9.02
N ASN A 161 -3.98 34.77 8.95
CA ASN A 161 -3.35 36.03 8.61
C ASN A 161 -2.20 35.80 7.62
N LEU A 162 -2.31 36.41 6.44
CA LEU A 162 -1.29 36.29 5.41
C LEU A 162 -0.05 37.20 5.63
N GLY A 163 -0.05 38.03 6.68
CA GLY A 163 1.09 38.89 7.00
C GLY A 163 1.49 39.87 5.90
N SER A 164 2.79 40.17 5.81
CA SER A 164 3.35 41.00 4.74
C SER A 164 3.58 40.21 3.45
N LYS A 165 3.67 40.89 2.29
CA LYS A 165 4.07 40.22 1.03
C LYS A 165 5.42 39.50 1.12
N ALA A 166 6.35 40.02 1.94
CA ALA A 166 7.63 39.39 2.17
C ALA A 166 7.49 38.06 2.93
N ASP A 167 6.59 37.98 3.92
CA ASP A 167 6.30 36.75 4.66
C ASP A 167 5.61 35.71 3.78
N GLN A 168 4.77 36.15 2.81
CA GLN A 168 4.12 35.28 1.85
C GLN A 168 5.15 34.67 0.87
N ILE A 169 6.00 35.51 0.27
CA ILE A 169 7.04 35.07 -0.69
C ILE A 169 8.06 34.16 0.01
N SER A 170 8.40 34.44 1.28
CA SER A 170 9.30 33.58 2.05
C SER A 170 8.68 32.24 2.49
N GLY A 171 7.40 32.03 2.23
CA GLY A 171 6.66 30.82 2.63
C GLY A 171 6.30 30.75 4.13
N LYS A 172 6.61 31.77 4.94
CA LYS A 172 6.28 31.78 6.38
C LYS A 172 4.78 31.84 6.64
N LEU A 173 4.05 32.65 5.85
CA LEU A 173 2.60 32.83 5.92
C LEU A 173 1.97 32.62 4.55
N ALA A 174 2.22 31.45 3.96
CA ALA A 174 1.69 31.08 2.66
C ALA A 174 0.65 29.95 2.80
N PRO A 175 -0.28 29.80 1.84
CA PRO A 175 -1.15 28.63 1.77
C PRO A 175 -0.32 27.33 1.72
N ARG A 176 -0.81 26.28 2.38
CA ARG A 176 -0.18 24.98 2.44
C ARG A 176 -1.10 23.92 1.83
N ILE A 177 -0.51 22.92 1.20
CA ILE A 177 -1.25 21.80 0.66
C ILE A 177 -1.06 20.59 1.59
N ALA A 178 -2.05 20.35 2.44
CA ALA A 178 -2.08 19.22 3.33
C ALA A 178 -2.62 17.98 2.60
N ALA A 179 -1.91 16.86 2.73
CA ALA A 179 -2.27 15.62 2.06
C ALA A 179 -2.93 14.63 3.04
N TYR A 180 -4.08 14.08 2.66
CA TYR A 180 -4.82 13.11 3.47
C TYR A 180 -4.86 11.75 2.79
N ARG A 181 -4.53 10.71 3.55
CA ARG A 181 -4.70 9.32 3.12
C ARG A 181 -6.19 8.96 3.13
N ALA A 182 -6.57 7.96 2.36
CA ALA A 182 -7.96 7.49 2.28
C ALA A 182 -8.58 7.22 3.66
N GLU A 183 -7.85 6.55 4.55
CA GLU A 183 -8.30 6.21 5.91
C GLU A 183 -8.47 7.41 6.84
N ASN A 184 -7.97 8.57 6.46
CA ASN A 184 -8.13 9.82 7.21
C ASN A 184 -9.28 10.69 6.70
N ILE A 185 -9.88 10.35 5.56
CA ILE A 185 -11.06 11.01 4.99
C ILE A 185 -12.26 10.14 5.38
N ILE A 186 -12.81 10.37 6.57
CA ILE A 186 -13.76 9.43 7.17
C ILE A 186 -15.21 9.63 6.73
N ASN A 187 -15.57 10.85 6.29
CA ASN A 187 -16.91 11.14 5.81
C ASN A 187 -16.91 12.30 4.84
N TRP A 188 -17.85 12.29 3.89
CA TRP A 188 -18.05 13.38 2.93
C TRP A 188 -19.50 13.44 2.48
N LYS A 189 -19.94 14.61 2.03
CA LYS A 189 -21.28 14.84 1.46
C LYS A 189 -21.20 15.77 0.28
N TYR A 190 -22.01 15.51 -0.70
CA TYR A 190 -22.22 16.38 -1.84
C TYR A 190 -23.70 16.67 -2.06
N LYS A 191 -24.01 17.74 -2.78
CA LYS A 191 -25.36 18.08 -3.26
C LYS A 191 -25.32 18.23 -4.76
N THR A 192 -26.39 17.84 -5.42
CA THR A 192 -26.57 18.14 -6.84
C THR A 192 -27.20 19.53 -6.98
N VAL A 193 -26.52 20.43 -7.66
CA VAL A 193 -26.94 21.77 -7.96
C VAL A 193 -27.00 21.91 -9.49
N GLY A 194 -28.22 21.93 -10.03
CA GLY A 194 -28.39 21.83 -11.48
C GLY A 194 -27.90 20.50 -12.02
N ALA A 195 -26.93 20.54 -12.93
CA ALA A 195 -26.29 19.35 -13.51
C ALA A 195 -24.98 18.94 -12.81
N SER A 196 -24.51 19.72 -11.84
CA SER A 196 -23.21 19.51 -11.19
C SER A 196 -23.35 18.99 -9.77
N ARG A 197 -22.45 18.09 -9.36
CA ARG A 197 -22.27 17.67 -7.95
C ARG A 197 -21.34 18.68 -7.27
N VAL A 198 -21.73 19.22 -6.15
CA VAL A 198 -20.94 20.17 -5.35
C VAL A 198 -20.65 19.54 -4.00
N LEU A 199 -19.37 19.49 -3.62
CA LEU A 199 -18.91 19.00 -2.33
C LEU A 199 -19.36 19.99 -1.24
N THR A 200 -20.10 19.48 -0.24
CA THR A 200 -20.67 20.32 0.83
C THR A 200 -20.10 20.06 2.19
N MET A 201 -19.47 18.89 2.39
CA MET A 201 -18.81 18.53 3.65
C MET A 201 -17.73 17.50 3.41
N VAL A 202 -16.60 17.64 4.11
CA VAL A 202 -15.57 16.61 4.28
C VAL A 202 -15.16 16.56 5.74
N VAL A 203 -15.04 15.34 6.29
CA VAL A 203 -14.56 15.11 7.66
C VAL A 203 -13.20 14.42 7.59
N LEU A 204 -12.20 15.09 8.14
CA LEU A 204 -10.82 14.66 8.15
C LEU A 204 -10.42 14.27 9.58
N ARG A 205 -9.83 13.10 9.73
CA ARG A 205 -9.30 12.64 11.02
C ARG A 205 -7.80 12.91 11.06
N GLU A 206 -7.37 13.63 12.09
CA GLU A 206 -5.99 14.03 12.29
C GLU A 206 -5.49 13.59 13.66
N LEU A 207 -4.21 13.27 13.77
CA LEU A 207 -3.53 13.13 15.05
C LEU A 207 -2.99 14.49 15.46
N TYR A 208 -3.19 14.88 16.71
CA TYR A 208 -2.51 16.01 17.30
C TYR A 208 -1.79 15.58 18.57
N GLU A 209 -0.65 16.19 18.78
CA GLU A 209 0.20 15.97 19.94
C GLU A 209 -0.26 16.89 21.08
N TYR A 210 -0.46 16.30 22.24
CA TYR A 210 -0.76 17.01 23.47
C TYR A 210 0.43 16.82 24.41
N GLU A 211 1.16 17.90 24.63
CA GLU A 211 2.32 17.92 25.53
C GLU A 211 1.85 17.84 26.97
N ILE A 212 2.24 16.79 27.69
CA ILE A 212 1.94 16.60 29.14
C ILE A 212 3.06 17.16 29.97
N ASP A 213 4.30 16.89 29.59
CA ASP A 213 5.51 17.47 30.17
C ASP A 213 6.62 17.61 29.11
N GLU A 214 7.79 18.13 29.48
CA GLU A 214 8.93 18.39 28.57
C GLU A 214 9.40 17.15 27.77
N PHE A 215 9.16 15.95 28.27
CA PHE A 215 9.66 14.70 27.67
C PHE A 215 8.56 13.74 27.23
N TYR A 216 7.31 14.00 27.60
CA TYR A 216 6.19 13.10 27.33
C TYR A 216 5.00 13.80 26.70
N SER A 217 4.67 13.36 25.50
CA SER A 217 3.50 13.79 24.75
C SER A 217 2.53 12.65 24.55
N GLN A 218 1.25 12.94 24.57
CA GLN A 218 0.19 12.01 24.25
C GLN A 218 -0.48 12.41 22.95
N PHE A 219 -0.80 11.42 22.11
CA PHE A 219 -1.45 11.67 20.83
C PHE A 219 -2.94 11.40 20.93
N TYR A 220 -3.74 12.37 20.49
CA TYR A 220 -5.19 12.28 20.42
C TYR A 220 -5.70 12.48 19.00
N TYR A 221 -6.88 11.96 18.70
CA TYR A 221 -7.55 12.25 17.45
C TYR A 221 -8.32 13.56 17.54
N GLN A 222 -8.14 14.43 16.54
CA GLN A 222 -9.00 15.56 16.26
C GLN A 222 -9.69 15.35 14.91
N TYR A 223 -10.81 16.03 14.73
CA TYR A 223 -11.59 15.96 13.50
C TYR A 223 -11.75 17.37 12.94
N ARG A 224 -11.24 17.56 11.74
CA ARG A 224 -11.41 18.78 10.95
C ARG A 224 -12.59 18.57 10.01
N VAL A 225 -13.59 19.43 10.10
CA VAL A 225 -14.78 19.39 9.25
C VAL A 225 -14.75 20.61 8.34
N LEU A 226 -14.53 20.38 7.07
CA LEU A 226 -14.69 21.37 6.02
C LEU A 226 -16.15 21.32 5.57
N ARG A 227 -16.87 22.40 5.66
CA ARG A 227 -18.29 22.39 5.26
C ARG A 227 -18.75 23.75 4.75
N LEU A 228 -19.83 23.73 3.99
CA LEU A 228 -20.60 24.95 3.65
C LEU A 228 -21.63 25.21 4.76
N ASP A 229 -21.73 26.45 5.21
CA ASP A 229 -22.73 26.89 6.19
C ASP A 229 -24.16 26.99 5.56
N GLU A 230 -25.13 27.49 6.32
CA GLU A 230 -26.50 27.65 5.86
C GLU A 230 -26.62 28.64 4.68
N ASN A 231 -25.66 29.55 4.55
CA ASN A 231 -25.58 30.51 3.44
C ASN A 231 -24.81 29.98 2.24
N GLY A 232 -24.32 28.73 2.29
CA GLY A 232 -23.51 28.10 1.25
C GLY A 232 -22.06 28.58 1.24
N LEU A 233 -21.56 29.15 2.33
CA LEU A 233 -20.21 29.68 2.43
C LEU A 233 -19.31 28.77 3.28
N TYR A 234 -18.05 28.65 2.89
CA TYR A 234 -17.07 27.77 3.52
C TYR A 234 -16.77 28.18 4.97
N VAL A 235 -16.82 27.21 5.84
CA VAL A 235 -16.38 27.28 7.23
C VAL A 235 -15.62 26.00 7.61
N GLN A 236 -14.69 26.15 8.53
CA GLN A 236 -13.89 25.07 9.06
C GLN A 236 -14.19 24.88 10.53
N ASP A 237 -14.67 23.69 10.91
CA ASP A 237 -14.88 23.31 12.29
C ASP A 237 -13.78 22.35 12.73
N LEU A 238 -13.13 22.61 13.87
CA LEU A 238 -12.15 21.74 14.47
C LEU A 238 -12.69 21.19 15.79
N TYR A 239 -12.80 19.86 15.87
CA TYR A 239 -13.22 19.13 17.06
C TYR A 239 -12.00 18.46 17.69
N LYS A 240 -11.59 18.89 18.87
CA LYS A 240 -10.51 18.27 19.65
C LYS A 240 -11.09 17.47 20.80
N PHE A 241 -10.61 16.24 20.94
CA PHE A 241 -11.02 15.33 22.01
C PHE A 241 -9.80 15.05 22.91
N THR A 242 -9.99 15.17 24.21
CA THR A 242 -9.03 14.75 25.24
C THR A 242 -9.74 13.76 26.17
N ASP A 243 -8.99 13.05 27.02
CA ASP A 243 -9.58 12.11 27.97
C ASP A 243 -10.59 12.82 28.89
N GLY A 244 -11.86 12.32 28.86
CA GLY A 244 -12.94 12.84 29.70
C GLY A 244 -13.69 14.05 29.15
N ASP A 245 -13.34 14.58 27.97
CA ASP A 245 -13.99 15.76 27.39
C ASP A 245 -14.87 15.38 26.18
N GLY A 246 -16.08 15.91 26.11
CA GLY A 246 -17.04 15.66 25.03
C GLY A 246 -16.68 16.24 23.66
N GLY A 247 -15.46 16.80 23.55
CA GLY A 247 -14.92 17.44 22.36
C GLY A 247 -15.17 18.94 22.31
N LYS A 248 -14.11 19.72 22.30
CA LYS A 248 -14.17 21.18 22.10
C LYS A 248 -14.27 21.49 20.61
N LYS A 249 -15.32 22.18 20.21
CA LYS A 249 -15.50 22.67 18.85
C LYS A 249 -14.99 24.10 18.72
N THR A 250 -14.17 24.36 17.70
CA THR A 250 -13.76 25.71 17.28
C THR A 250 -14.17 25.89 15.82
N THR A 251 -14.83 26.98 15.48
CA THR A 251 -15.26 27.30 14.11
C THR A 251 -14.46 28.48 13.60
N THR A 252 -13.87 28.36 12.41
CA THR A 252 -13.10 29.40 11.74
C THR A 252 -13.77 29.73 10.40
N GLU A 253 -14.00 31.01 10.14
CA GLU A 253 -14.43 31.52 8.82
C GLU A 253 -13.20 31.84 7.98
N VAL A 254 -13.09 31.15 6.85
CA VAL A 254 -11.97 31.36 5.92
C VAL A 254 -12.34 32.41 4.87
N LYS A 255 -11.45 33.36 4.64
CA LYS A 255 -11.62 34.44 3.68
C LYS A 255 -10.48 34.50 2.68
N VAL A 256 -10.82 34.68 1.40
CA VAL A 256 -9.89 34.91 0.30
C VAL A 256 -10.03 36.37 -0.12
N ALA A 257 -8.97 37.15 -0.09
CA ALA A 257 -9.00 38.58 -0.40
C ALA A 257 -10.12 39.33 0.35
N GLY A 258 -10.43 38.91 1.58
CA GLY A 258 -11.48 39.52 2.41
C GLY A 258 -12.89 39.01 2.16
N GLN A 259 -13.12 38.14 1.18
CA GLN A 259 -14.43 37.56 0.85
C GLN A 259 -14.45 36.05 1.26
N ARG A 260 -15.60 35.59 1.72
CA ARG A 260 -15.83 34.17 1.98
C ARG A 260 -16.08 33.45 0.66
N ILE A 261 -15.60 32.21 0.54
CA ILE A 261 -15.76 31.37 -0.65
C ILE A 261 -16.96 30.44 -0.49
N ASP A 262 -17.54 30.01 -1.61
CA ASP A 262 -18.74 29.18 -1.71
C ASP A 262 -18.44 27.72 -2.11
N TYR A 263 -17.18 27.32 -2.02
CA TYR A 263 -16.70 25.96 -2.29
C TYR A 263 -15.67 25.53 -1.25
N LEU A 264 -15.44 24.21 -1.15
CA LEU A 264 -14.44 23.64 -0.25
C LEU A 264 -13.10 23.55 -0.97
N PRO A 265 -11.98 24.03 -0.37
CA PRO A 265 -10.63 23.92 -0.96
C PRO A 265 -10.05 22.52 -0.75
N PHE A 266 -10.81 21.50 -1.16
CA PHE A 266 -10.47 20.10 -1.00
C PHE A 266 -10.65 19.34 -2.31
N TYR A 267 -9.62 18.60 -2.71
CA TYR A 267 -9.55 17.90 -3.99
C TYR A 267 -9.36 16.42 -3.73
N PHE A 268 -10.32 15.60 -4.17
CA PHE A 268 -10.15 14.14 -4.19
C PHE A 268 -9.26 13.74 -5.35
N ILE A 269 -8.51 12.65 -5.16
CA ILE A 269 -7.72 12.03 -6.20
C ILE A 269 -8.06 10.56 -6.21
N GLY A 270 -8.58 10.06 -7.32
CA GLY A 270 -8.96 8.68 -7.52
C GLY A 270 -8.05 7.94 -8.50
N SER A 271 -8.17 6.64 -8.58
CA SER A 271 -7.43 5.81 -9.55
C SER A 271 -8.05 5.88 -10.96
N GLN A 272 -9.35 6.14 -11.07
CA GLN A 272 -10.07 6.29 -12.32
C GLN A 272 -10.35 7.75 -12.65
N ASN A 273 -10.83 8.51 -11.68
CA ASN A 273 -11.15 9.93 -11.83
C ASN A 273 -11.06 10.66 -10.48
N ASN A 274 -11.22 12.00 -10.48
CA ASN A 274 -11.14 12.85 -9.29
C ASN A 274 -12.52 13.20 -8.70
N ASP A 275 -13.52 12.32 -8.84
CA ASP A 275 -14.85 12.55 -8.30
C ASP A 275 -14.97 12.23 -6.79
N PHE A 276 -16.21 12.22 -6.26
CA PHE A 276 -16.45 12.03 -4.83
C PHE A 276 -16.63 10.56 -4.43
N ASP A 277 -16.75 9.66 -5.39
CA ASP A 277 -16.97 8.23 -5.15
C ASP A 277 -15.62 7.53 -4.90
N CYS A 278 -15.59 6.42 -4.16
CA CYS A 278 -14.35 5.69 -3.92
C CYS A 278 -14.04 4.73 -5.07
N ASP A 279 -12.94 4.95 -5.74
CA ASP A 279 -12.45 4.01 -6.76
C ASP A 279 -11.92 2.71 -6.14
N ASP A 280 -11.90 1.66 -6.93
CA ASP A 280 -11.26 0.40 -6.53
C ASP A 280 -9.76 0.58 -6.31
N ALA A 281 -9.24 -0.14 -5.32
CA ALA A 281 -7.82 -0.14 -4.99
C ALA A 281 -7.02 -0.98 -5.99
N PRO A 282 -6.15 -0.38 -6.83
CA PRO A 282 -5.49 -1.10 -7.94
C PRO A 282 -4.63 -2.28 -7.51
N LEU A 283 -4.07 -2.25 -6.29
CA LEU A 283 -3.19 -3.30 -5.78
C LEU A 283 -3.91 -4.33 -4.90
N TYR A 284 -5.26 -4.28 -4.79
CA TYR A 284 -5.98 -5.19 -3.90
C TYR A 284 -5.83 -6.65 -4.33
N ASP A 285 -6.11 -6.97 -5.58
CA ASP A 285 -6.01 -8.35 -6.10
C ASP A 285 -4.57 -8.90 -5.98
N LEU A 286 -3.58 -8.06 -6.20
CA LEU A 286 -2.19 -8.44 -6.01
C LEU A 286 -1.86 -8.71 -4.54
N SER A 287 -2.47 -7.97 -3.60
CA SER A 287 -2.32 -8.21 -2.17
C SER A 287 -2.92 -9.56 -1.74
N GLU A 288 -4.05 -9.97 -2.32
CA GLU A 288 -4.67 -11.28 -2.13
C GLU A 288 -3.73 -12.41 -2.59
N ILE A 289 -3.17 -12.30 -3.79
CA ILE A 289 -2.19 -13.26 -4.31
C ILE A 289 -0.96 -13.32 -3.38
N ASN A 290 -0.48 -12.20 -2.90
CA ASN A 290 0.68 -12.14 -2.01
C ASN A 290 0.42 -12.82 -0.67
N ILE A 291 -0.79 -12.67 -0.09
CA ILE A 291 -1.20 -13.38 1.12
C ILE A 291 -1.30 -14.89 0.84
N LYS A 292 -1.88 -15.29 -0.28
CA LYS A 292 -1.96 -16.70 -0.67
C LYS A 292 -0.58 -17.34 -0.86
N HIS A 293 0.33 -16.61 -1.50
CA HIS A 293 1.73 -17.04 -1.63
C HIS A 293 2.40 -17.22 -0.26
N TYR A 294 2.12 -16.34 0.72
CA TYR A 294 2.60 -16.48 2.08
C TYR A 294 2.08 -17.74 2.77
N GLN A 295 0.79 -18.08 2.58
CA GLN A 295 0.20 -19.32 3.11
C GLN A 295 0.88 -20.56 2.50
N CYS A 296 1.07 -20.61 1.19
CA CYS A 296 1.78 -21.71 0.52
C CYS A 296 3.24 -21.79 0.96
N SER A 297 3.90 -20.66 1.20
CA SER A 297 5.25 -20.61 1.76
C SER A 297 5.31 -21.25 3.15
N ALA A 298 4.33 -20.96 4.02
CA ALA A 298 4.26 -21.54 5.35
C ALA A 298 4.13 -23.07 5.27
N ASP A 299 3.23 -23.58 4.43
CA ASP A 299 3.03 -25.01 4.23
C ASP A 299 4.28 -25.70 3.65
N ASN A 300 4.95 -25.06 2.69
CA ASN A 300 6.18 -25.57 2.08
C ASN A 300 7.31 -25.72 3.11
N PHE A 301 7.54 -24.71 3.94
CA PHE A 301 8.60 -24.75 4.96
C PHE A 301 8.24 -25.66 6.12
N GLU A 302 6.95 -25.77 6.49
CA GLU A 302 6.51 -26.76 7.48
C GLU A 302 6.71 -28.18 6.95
N SER A 303 6.30 -28.48 5.72
CA SER A 303 6.53 -29.76 5.06
C SER A 303 8.04 -30.12 5.02
N SER A 304 8.88 -29.17 4.64
CA SER A 304 10.33 -29.34 4.60
C SER A 304 10.91 -29.60 5.99
N HIS A 305 10.40 -28.91 7.01
CA HIS A 305 10.84 -29.12 8.39
C HIS A 305 10.49 -30.52 8.92
N VAL A 306 9.24 -30.94 8.70
CA VAL A 306 8.77 -32.27 9.12
C VAL A 306 9.50 -33.38 8.38
N THR A 307 9.66 -33.27 7.07
CA THR A 307 10.35 -34.29 6.26
C THR A 307 11.85 -34.31 6.49
N GLY A 308 12.46 -33.19 6.88
CA GLY A 308 13.87 -33.10 7.23
C GLY A 308 14.24 -33.75 8.58
N GLN A 309 13.24 -34.11 9.37
CA GLN A 309 13.42 -34.73 10.69
C GLN A 309 12.83 -36.17 10.72
N PRO A 310 13.53 -37.16 10.16
CA PRO A 310 13.03 -38.55 10.15
C PRO A 310 12.88 -39.07 11.56
N THR A 311 11.76 -39.75 11.84
CA THR A 311 11.49 -40.38 13.12
C THR A 311 12.00 -41.83 13.07
N ILE A 312 12.79 -42.20 14.06
CA ILE A 312 13.18 -43.59 14.19
C ILE A 312 12.01 -44.44 14.73
N HIS A 313 11.69 -45.50 14.06
CA HIS A 313 10.73 -46.49 14.51
C HIS A 313 11.49 -47.80 14.84
N ILE A 314 11.29 -48.29 16.05
CA ILE A 314 11.90 -49.52 16.53
C ILE A 314 10.75 -50.48 16.86
N ASP A 315 10.68 -51.58 16.15
CA ASP A 315 9.77 -52.67 16.45
C ASP A 315 10.55 -53.75 17.23
N LEU A 316 10.13 -53.99 18.46
CA LEU A 316 10.73 -54.97 19.35
C LEU A 316 9.98 -56.31 19.33
N GLY A 317 8.95 -56.44 18.55
CA GLY A 317 8.19 -57.67 18.29
C GLY A 317 7.27 -58.13 19.43
N THR A 318 7.64 -57.95 20.69
CA THR A 318 6.84 -58.36 21.84
C THR A 318 6.83 -57.32 22.96
N GLN A 319 5.78 -57.37 23.80
CA GLN A 319 5.66 -56.48 24.97
C GLN A 319 6.82 -56.72 25.97
N GLN A 320 7.26 -57.94 26.14
CA GLN A 320 8.35 -58.24 27.06
C GLN A 320 9.69 -57.60 26.60
N ASN A 321 9.95 -57.62 25.31
CA ASN A 321 11.13 -56.99 24.75
C ASN A 321 11.04 -55.44 24.91
N LEU A 322 9.83 -54.84 24.82
CA LEU A 322 9.60 -53.40 25.06
C LEU A 322 9.91 -53.08 26.54
N ASP A 323 9.41 -53.88 27.49
CA ASP A 323 9.64 -53.66 28.91
C ASP A 323 11.13 -53.80 29.28
N ASP A 324 11.84 -54.76 28.69
CA ASP A 324 13.27 -54.96 28.87
C ASP A 324 14.09 -53.83 28.25
N PHE A 325 13.67 -53.36 27.08
CA PHE A 325 14.30 -52.24 26.41
C PHE A 325 14.14 -50.94 27.20
N GLN A 326 12.94 -50.67 27.75
CA GLN A 326 12.68 -49.49 28.58
C GLN A 326 13.47 -49.54 29.91
N ARG A 327 13.61 -50.70 30.51
CA ARG A 327 14.47 -50.88 31.70
C ARG A 327 15.95 -50.65 31.41
N ALA A 328 16.43 -51.09 30.23
CA ALA A 328 17.81 -50.88 29.81
C ALA A 328 18.12 -49.43 29.38
N ASN A 329 17.09 -48.68 28.95
CA ASN A 329 17.22 -47.32 28.42
C ASN A 329 16.26 -46.35 29.13
N PRO A 330 16.39 -46.13 30.44
CA PRO A 330 15.45 -45.35 31.24
C PRO A 330 15.41 -43.85 30.82
N THR A 331 16.46 -43.34 30.19
CA THR A 331 16.58 -41.96 29.70
C THR A 331 16.29 -41.83 28.20
N GLY A 332 15.78 -42.89 27.56
CA GLY A 332 15.56 -42.91 26.11
C GLY A 332 16.80 -43.34 25.32
N VAL A 333 16.69 -43.35 24.00
CA VAL A 333 17.76 -43.74 23.07
C VAL A 333 18.32 -42.54 22.38
N SER A 334 19.63 -42.38 22.39
CA SER A 334 20.31 -41.34 21.63
C SER A 334 20.28 -41.67 20.13
N VAL A 335 19.70 -40.82 19.33
CA VAL A 335 19.62 -40.98 17.87
C VAL A 335 20.53 -39.94 17.22
N GLY A 336 21.38 -40.35 16.31
CA GLY A 336 22.26 -39.45 15.57
C GLY A 336 23.30 -40.19 14.72
N ALA A 337 24.01 -39.47 13.89
CA ALA A 337 24.98 -40.00 12.94
C ALA A 337 26.16 -40.79 13.60
N ARG A 338 26.34 -40.62 14.90
CA ARG A 338 27.40 -41.31 15.68
C ARG A 338 26.84 -42.29 16.70
N SER A 339 25.53 -42.54 16.72
CA SER A 339 24.86 -43.45 17.63
C SER A 339 24.50 -44.72 16.88
N GLY A 340 25.01 -45.86 17.32
CA GLY A 340 24.62 -47.19 16.82
C GLY A 340 23.49 -47.75 17.66
N LEU A 341 22.44 -48.25 17.02
CA LEU A 341 21.38 -49.00 17.67
C LEU A 341 21.60 -50.48 17.47
N ILE A 342 21.69 -51.24 18.57
CA ILE A 342 21.84 -52.68 18.55
C ILE A 342 20.51 -53.30 19.00
N THR A 343 19.88 -54.09 18.15
CA THR A 343 18.64 -54.81 18.45
C THR A 343 18.95 -56.32 18.61
N GLN A 344 18.30 -57.00 19.57
CA GLN A 344 18.35 -58.44 19.74
C GLN A 344 16.99 -59.08 19.47
N GLY A 345 16.97 -60.34 19.04
CA GLY A 345 15.74 -61.13 19.04
C GLY A 345 14.76 -60.85 17.90
N GLY A 346 15.24 -60.51 16.72
CA GLY A 346 14.38 -60.36 15.53
C GLY A 346 13.67 -59.02 15.43
N GLY A 347 14.00 -58.04 16.27
CA GLY A 347 13.50 -56.68 16.15
C GLY A 347 14.06 -55.98 14.93
N THR A 348 13.31 -55.01 14.43
CA THR A 348 13.71 -54.11 13.29
C THR A 348 13.73 -52.66 13.70
N ALA A 349 14.66 -51.91 13.14
CA ALA A 349 14.70 -50.47 13.29
C ALA A 349 14.75 -49.84 11.90
N GLN A 350 13.92 -48.84 11.67
CA GLN A 350 13.85 -48.10 10.40
C GLN A 350 13.55 -46.65 10.65
N TYR A 351 13.97 -45.82 9.71
CA TYR A 351 13.54 -44.44 9.72
C TYR A 351 12.19 -44.33 9.04
N LEU A 352 11.22 -43.75 9.76
CA LEU A 352 9.96 -43.30 9.17
C LEU A 352 10.19 -41.86 8.65
N GLN A 353 10.18 -41.74 7.34
CA GLN A 353 10.35 -40.48 6.68
C GLN A 353 9.18 -40.24 5.72
N ALA A 354 8.50 -39.11 5.87
CA ALA A 354 7.47 -38.71 4.94
C ALA A 354 8.11 -38.32 3.58
N SER A 355 7.41 -38.60 2.49
CA SER A 355 7.81 -38.08 1.18
C SER A 355 7.58 -36.58 1.13
N PRO A 356 8.51 -35.82 0.55
CA PRO A 356 8.33 -34.37 0.39
C PRO A 356 7.08 -34.05 -0.44
N ASN A 357 6.23 -33.16 0.07
CA ASN A 357 5.11 -32.62 -0.69
C ASN A 357 5.59 -31.43 -1.52
N GLN A 358 5.52 -31.55 -2.86
CA GLN A 358 5.97 -30.49 -3.78
C GLN A 358 4.86 -29.52 -4.17
N MET A 359 3.60 -29.85 -3.90
CA MET A 359 2.44 -29.03 -4.28
C MET A 359 2.52 -27.58 -3.80
N PRO A 360 2.84 -27.27 -2.53
CA PRO A 360 2.93 -25.89 -2.08
C PRO A 360 4.00 -25.07 -2.82
N LYS A 361 5.07 -25.73 -3.25
CA LYS A 361 6.14 -25.09 -4.01
C LYS A 361 5.73 -24.81 -5.47
N GLU A 362 4.94 -25.68 -6.05
CA GLU A 362 4.36 -25.48 -7.39
C GLU A 362 3.32 -24.36 -7.34
N ASP A 363 2.42 -24.39 -6.35
CA ASP A 363 1.44 -23.31 -6.12
C ASP A 363 2.12 -21.94 -5.94
N MET A 364 3.23 -21.86 -5.21
CA MET A 364 4.00 -20.62 -5.06
C MET A 364 4.49 -20.09 -6.40
N ARG A 365 5.00 -20.96 -7.28
CA ARG A 365 5.47 -20.55 -8.61
C ARG A 365 4.34 -20.06 -9.50
N ASP A 366 3.20 -20.73 -9.45
CA ASP A 366 2.01 -20.31 -10.21
C ASP A 366 1.50 -18.97 -9.71
N LEU A 367 1.50 -18.75 -8.39
CA LEU A 367 1.14 -17.45 -7.80
C LEU A 367 2.13 -16.34 -8.15
N GLU A 368 3.44 -16.64 -8.24
CA GLU A 368 4.44 -15.70 -8.72
C GLU A 368 4.18 -15.30 -10.19
N VAL A 369 3.81 -16.26 -11.05
CA VAL A 369 3.44 -15.98 -12.43
C VAL A 369 2.17 -15.13 -12.51
N MET A 370 1.14 -15.45 -11.71
CA MET A 370 -0.08 -14.64 -11.63
C MET A 370 0.21 -13.22 -11.14
N ALA A 371 1.07 -13.06 -10.12
CA ALA A 371 1.48 -11.75 -9.63
C ALA A 371 2.20 -10.92 -10.71
N VAL A 372 3.05 -11.59 -11.51
CA VAL A 372 3.69 -10.95 -12.68
C VAL A 372 2.64 -10.55 -13.72
N GLN A 373 1.65 -11.40 -14.00
CA GLN A 373 0.61 -11.10 -14.99
C GLN A 373 -0.29 -9.94 -14.56
N ILE A 374 -0.65 -9.86 -13.28
CA ILE A 374 -1.54 -8.82 -12.74
C ILE A 374 -0.78 -7.52 -12.46
N GLY A 375 0.40 -7.62 -11.85
CA GLY A 375 1.12 -6.45 -11.35
C GLY A 375 2.34 -6.02 -12.17
N ALA A 376 2.92 -6.91 -12.94
CA ALA A 376 4.18 -6.68 -13.64
C ALA A 376 4.08 -6.78 -15.17
N ALA A 377 2.88 -6.93 -15.72
CA ALA A 377 2.67 -6.81 -17.17
C ALA A 377 3.20 -5.47 -17.72
N LEU A 378 3.39 -4.49 -16.84
CA LEU A 378 4.03 -3.19 -17.12
C LEU A 378 5.57 -3.24 -17.17
N ILE A 379 6.21 -4.31 -16.68
CA ILE A 379 7.66 -4.30 -16.42
C ILE A 379 8.43 -5.29 -17.31
N GLN A 380 7.81 -6.38 -17.75
CA GLN A 380 8.51 -7.39 -18.55
C GLN A 380 7.80 -7.64 -19.88
N LYS A 381 8.50 -7.34 -20.98
CA LYS A 381 8.20 -7.98 -22.27
C LYS A 381 8.31 -9.49 -22.07
N SER A 382 7.18 -10.20 -22.18
CA SER A 382 7.21 -11.65 -22.36
C SER A 382 8.04 -11.96 -23.62
N GLN A 383 9.10 -12.72 -23.48
CA GLN A 383 10.01 -13.03 -24.59
C GLN A 383 9.37 -13.89 -25.70
N GLN A 384 8.10 -14.27 -25.60
CA GLN A 384 7.40 -15.15 -26.53
C GLN A 384 6.13 -14.55 -27.15
N GLU A 385 5.80 -13.30 -26.89
CA GLU A 385 4.63 -12.64 -27.50
C GLU A 385 5.02 -11.92 -28.79
N THR A 386 4.12 -11.92 -29.79
CA THR A 386 4.32 -11.10 -31.00
C THR A 386 4.37 -9.62 -30.60
N ALA A 387 5.20 -8.83 -31.27
CA ALA A 387 5.39 -7.41 -30.99
C ALA A 387 4.07 -6.61 -30.95
N GLU A 388 3.04 -7.04 -31.69
CA GLU A 388 1.70 -6.41 -31.72
C GLU A 388 0.87 -6.77 -30.49
N ALA A 389 0.89 -8.02 -30.01
CA ALA A 389 0.19 -8.44 -28.79
C ALA A 389 0.81 -7.77 -27.55
N ALA A 390 2.15 -7.66 -27.51
CA ALA A 390 2.87 -6.93 -26.48
C ALA A 390 2.50 -5.44 -26.47
N ARG A 391 2.34 -4.80 -27.63
CA ARG A 391 1.97 -3.38 -27.76
C ARG A 391 0.56 -3.09 -27.28
N ILE A 392 -0.42 -3.96 -27.63
CA ILE A 392 -1.82 -3.83 -27.19
C ILE A 392 -1.91 -4.00 -25.68
N LYS A 393 -1.19 -4.96 -25.10
CA LYS A 393 -1.16 -5.22 -23.67
C LYS A 393 -0.48 -4.06 -22.91
N HIS A 394 0.66 -3.56 -23.42
CA HIS A 394 1.32 -2.39 -22.84
C HIS A 394 0.45 -1.12 -22.89
N ALA A 395 -0.32 -0.92 -23.96
CA ALA A 395 -1.23 0.23 -24.07
C ALA A 395 -2.37 0.14 -23.03
N ALA A 396 -2.90 -1.06 -22.77
CA ALA A 396 -3.95 -1.27 -21.77
C ALA A 396 -3.42 -1.11 -20.33
N ASP A 397 -2.25 -1.68 -20.04
CA ASP A 397 -1.65 -1.64 -18.71
C ASP A 397 -1.04 -0.26 -18.38
N SER A 398 -0.52 0.44 -19.39
CA SER A 398 -0.07 1.83 -19.26
C SER A 398 -1.21 2.79 -18.92
N SER A 399 -2.46 2.43 -19.25
CA SER A 399 -3.62 3.29 -19.03
C SER A 399 -3.89 3.56 -17.53
N VAL A 400 -3.74 2.56 -16.66
CA VAL A 400 -4.02 2.72 -15.21
C VAL A 400 -3.01 3.68 -14.56
N ILE A 401 -1.71 3.47 -14.79
CA ILE A 401 -0.68 4.35 -14.21
C ILE A 401 -0.75 5.74 -14.83
N ALA A 402 -0.99 5.83 -16.15
CA ALA A 402 -1.15 7.10 -16.83
C ALA A 402 -2.36 7.88 -16.31
N THR A 403 -3.47 7.19 -16.06
CA THR A 403 -4.66 7.80 -15.45
C THR A 403 -4.37 8.30 -14.04
N ILE A 404 -3.72 7.51 -13.19
CA ILE A 404 -3.31 7.93 -11.85
C ILE A 404 -2.39 9.16 -11.92
N ALA A 405 -1.37 9.14 -12.79
CA ALA A 405 -0.46 10.26 -12.96
C ALA A 405 -1.17 11.53 -13.45
N SER A 406 -2.14 11.38 -14.36
CA SER A 406 -2.97 12.48 -14.86
C SER A 406 -3.86 13.04 -13.75
N ASN A 407 -4.56 12.17 -12.99
CA ASN A 407 -5.45 12.57 -11.90
C ASN A 407 -4.69 13.31 -10.78
N VAL A 408 -3.49 12.81 -10.43
CA VAL A 408 -2.60 13.48 -9.45
C VAL A 408 -2.14 14.83 -9.99
N SER A 409 -1.78 14.91 -11.28
CA SER A 409 -1.35 16.16 -11.92
C SER A 409 -2.45 17.21 -11.91
N GLU A 410 -3.67 16.84 -12.27
CA GLU A 410 -4.84 17.71 -12.27
C GLU A 410 -5.13 18.24 -10.85
N ALA A 411 -5.23 17.36 -9.86
CA ALA A 411 -5.53 17.76 -8.49
C ALA A 411 -4.44 18.65 -7.87
N ILE A 412 -3.16 18.42 -8.19
CA ILE A 412 -2.08 19.30 -7.74
C ILE A 412 -2.19 20.64 -8.45
N THR A 413 -2.46 20.68 -9.76
CA THR A 413 -2.67 21.92 -10.50
C THR A 413 -3.80 22.74 -9.89
N ASP A 414 -4.95 22.11 -9.59
CA ASP A 414 -6.09 22.79 -8.95
C ASP A 414 -5.74 23.32 -7.56
N ALA A 415 -4.99 22.55 -6.76
CA ALA A 415 -4.51 22.99 -5.47
C ALA A 415 -3.53 24.19 -5.58
N LEU A 416 -2.67 24.21 -6.59
CA LEU A 416 -1.76 25.32 -6.86
C LEU A 416 -2.50 26.57 -7.33
N ILE A 417 -3.51 26.42 -8.19
CA ILE A 417 -4.41 27.51 -8.61
C ILE A 417 -5.10 28.11 -7.37
N MET A 418 -5.54 27.25 -6.46
CA MET A 418 -6.14 27.71 -5.21
C MET A 418 -5.15 28.49 -4.34
N CYS A 419 -3.91 28.01 -4.21
CA CYS A 419 -2.84 28.74 -3.52
C CYS A 419 -2.58 30.11 -4.18
N ALA A 420 -2.52 30.18 -5.51
CA ALA A 420 -2.34 31.42 -6.25
C ALA A 420 -3.49 32.42 -5.97
N ARG A 421 -4.73 31.94 -6.00
CA ARG A 421 -5.93 32.71 -5.69
C ARG A 421 -5.87 33.33 -4.30
N PHE A 422 -5.41 32.58 -3.30
CA PHE A 422 -5.21 33.09 -1.93
C PHE A 422 -4.15 34.18 -1.82
N LEU A 423 -3.10 34.07 -2.60
CA LEU A 423 -2.03 35.07 -2.64
C LEU A 423 -2.34 36.27 -3.56
N GLY A 424 -3.46 36.23 -4.30
CA GLY A 424 -3.78 37.21 -5.32
C GLY A 424 -2.78 37.20 -6.49
N ALA A 425 -2.17 36.06 -6.76
CA ALA A 425 -1.31 35.84 -7.92
C ALA A 425 -2.13 35.47 -9.16
N SER A 426 -1.50 35.51 -10.35
CA SER A 426 -2.17 35.07 -11.59
C SER A 426 -2.44 33.57 -11.53
N GLU A 427 -3.65 33.18 -11.91
CA GLU A 427 -4.07 31.79 -12.04
C GLU A 427 -3.74 31.23 -13.44
N GLU A 428 -3.44 32.12 -14.42
CA GLU A 428 -3.18 31.71 -15.80
C GLU A 428 -1.83 31.00 -15.96
N GLY A 429 -1.83 29.89 -16.66
CA GLY A 429 -0.63 29.14 -17.02
C GLY A 429 -0.04 28.29 -15.89
N ILE A 430 -0.72 28.18 -14.74
CA ILE A 430 -0.30 27.26 -13.67
C ILE A 430 -0.55 25.83 -14.14
N GLU A 431 0.50 25.05 -14.21
CA GLU A 431 0.42 23.64 -14.60
C GLU A 431 1.44 22.82 -13.79
N TYR A 432 1.02 21.64 -13.33
CA TYR A 432 1.86 20.61 -12.80
C TYR A 432 1.56 19.30 -13.52
N LYS A 433 2.56 18.69 -14.15
CA LYS A 433 2.35 17.52 -15.01
C LYS A 433 3.39 16.45 -14.77
N LEU A 434 2.93 15.28 -14.32
CA LEU A 434 3.72 14.06 -14.20
C LEU A 434 3.94 13.39 -15.56
N ASN A 435 4.95 12.56 -15.64
CA ASN A 435 5.19 11.74 -16.82
C ASN A 435 4.07 10.69 -16.99
N THR A 436 3.45 10.68 -18.15
CA THR A 436 2.44 9.71 -18.58
C THR A 436 2.92 8.83 -19.74
N ASP A 437 4.15 9.05 -20.22
CA ASP A 437 4.78 8.30 -21.31
C ASP A 437 5.69 7.22 -20.71
N PHE A 438 5.16 6.02 -20.58
CA PHE A 438 5.85 4.86 -20.00
C PHE A 438 6.44 3.93 -21.05
N GLU A 439 6.23 4.21 -22.33
CA GLU A 439 6.85 3.42 -23.39
C GLU A 439 8.39 3.58 -23.30
N THR A 440 9.06 2.48 -23.04
CA THR A 440 10.49 2.38 -23.34
C THR A 440 10.57 2.10 -24.84
N ASP A 441 10.77 3.15 -25.61
CA ASP A 441 11.16 3.04 -27.01
C ASP A 441 12.51 2.29 -27.08
N GLN A 442 12.49 0.97 -26.92
CA GLN A 442 13.69 0.17 -27.18
C GLN A 442 13.85 0.07 -28.68
N MET A 443 14.84 0.76 -29.20
CA MET A 443 15.23 0.66 -30.59
C MET A 443 16.28 -0.44 -30.71
N ASP A 444 15.91 -1.57 -31.32
CA ASP A 444 16.88 -2.60 -31.66
C ASP A 444 17.83 -2.10 -32.77
N ALA A 445 18.93 -2.83 -32.99
CA ALA A 445 19.94 -2.42 -33.97
C ALA A 445 19.35 -2.35 -35.40
N GLN A 446 18.34 -3.17 -35.73
CA GLN A 446 17.71 -3.15 -37.06
C GLN A 446 16.80 -1.92 -37.20
N MET A 447 16.05 -1.57 -36.17
CA MET A 447 15.20 -0.40 -36.15
C MET A 447 16.03 0.88 -36.18
N LEU A 448 17.15 0.94 -35.45
CA LEU A 448 18.10 2.06 -35.52
C LEU A 448 18.65 2.24 -36.95
N GLN A 449 19.06 1.16 -37.61
CA GLN A 449 19.52 1.20 -38.99
C GLN A 449 18.42 1.69 -39.94
N ALA A 450 17.18 1.23 -39.79
CA ALA A 450 16.05 1.69 -40.59
C ALA A 450 15.78 3.20 -40.42
N TRP A 451 15.83 3.70 -39.16
CA TRP A 451 15.68 5.13 -38.87
C TRP A 451 16.82 5.97 -39.43
N MET A 452 18.05 5.49 -39.31
CA MET A 452 19.24 6.15 -39.91
C MET A 452 19.13 6.19 -41.44
N ALA A 453 18.71 5.07 -42.06
CA ALA A 453 18.53 5.02 -43.52
C ALA A 453 17.40 5.98 -43.97
N GLY A 454 16.28 6.04 -43.23
CA GLY A 454 15.18 6.96 -43.51
C GLY A 454 15.58 8.44 -43.36
N LYS A 455 16.44 8.79 -42.39
CA LYS A 455 17.03 10.14 -42.27
C LYS A 455 17.93 10.46 -43.44
N LEU A 456 18.85 9.54 -43.81
CA LEU A 456 19.79 9.73 -44.93
C LEU A 456 19.07 9.86 -46.26
N GLN A 457 17.95 9.16 -46.46
CA GLN A 457 17.14 9.25 -47.66
C GLN A 457 16.21 10.49 -47.68
N GLY A 458 16.18 11.28 -46.66
CA GLY A 458 15.30 12.46 -46.52
C GLY A 458 13.82 12.13 -46.30
N VAL A 459 13.48 10.87 -46.01
CA VAL A 459 12.11 10.42 -45.73
C VAL A 459 11.69 10.83 -44.31
N ILE A 460 12.66 10.85 -43.37
CA ILE A 460 12.44 11.25 -41.98
C ILE A 460 13.08 12.61 -41.75
N PRO A 461 12.31 13.66 -41.35
CA PRO A 461 12.85 14.96 -41.00
C PRO A 461 13.86 14.87 -39.85
N THR A 462 14.93 15.69 -39.89
CA THR A 462 15.99 15.67 -38.87
C THR A 462 15.46 15.91 -37.48
N SER A 463 14.55 16.86 -37.32
CA SER A 463 13.91 17.17 -36.03
C SER A 463 13.14 16.00 -35.45
N TYR A 464 12.43 15.25 -36.32
CA TYR A 464 11.69 14.06 -35.91
C TYR A 464 12.61 12.90 -35.54
N PHE A 465 13.71 12.74 -36.27
CA PHE A 465 14.77 11.77 -35.96
C PHE A 465 15.44 12.10 -34.60
N ASN A 466 15.86 13.35 -34.40
CA ASN A 466 16.49 13.80 -33.16
C ASN A 466 15.55 13.62 -31.96
N ASN A 467 14.28 13.94 -32.10
CA ASN A 467 13.27 13.73 -31.05
C ASN A 467 13.13 12.23 -30.70
N LYS A 468 13.13 11.35 -31.71
CA LYS A 468 13.10 9.91 -31.49
C LYS A 468 14.38 9.42 -30.76
N MET A 469 15.53 9.92 -31.15
CA MET A 469 16.83 9.57 -30.51
C MET A 469 16.91 10.06 -29.05
N ARG A 470 16.35 11.23 -28.73
CA ARG A 470 16.20 11.70 -27.34
C ARG A 470 15.29 10.77 -26.54
N LYS A 471 14.13 10.39 -27.09
CA LYS A 471 13.20 9.46 -26.44
C LYS A 471 13.82 8.10 -26.12
N VAL A 472 14.67 7.60 -27.02
CA VAL A 472 15.35 6.31 -26.86
C VAL A 472 16.60 6.41 -25.97
N GLY A 473 17.06 7.64 -25.64
CA GLY A 473 18.22 7.88 -24.78
C GLY A 473 19.58 7.84 -25.51
N TYR A 474 19.59 7.89 -26.85
CA TYR A 474 20.84 8.06 -27.60
C TYR A 474 21.35 9.51 -27.53
N PHE A 475 20.45 10.48 -27.38
CA PHE A 475 20.79 11.87 -27.13
C PHE A 475 20.27 12.30 -25.75
N PRO A 476 20.95 13.25 -25.09
CA PRO A 476 20.41 13.84 -23.85
C PRO A 476 19.01 14.41 -24.07
N ALA A 477 18.12 14.24 -23.08
CA ALA A 477 16.72 14.65 -23.20
C ALA A 477 16.58 16.18 -23.33
N ASP A 478 17.50 16.93 -22.77
CA ASP A 478 17.58 18.40 -22.74
C ASP A 478 18.35 19.01 -23.92
N ALA A 479 19.04 18.19 -24.74
CA ALA A 479 19.79 18.69 -25.89
C ALA A 479 18.82 19.25 -26.95
N THR A 480 19.06 20.48 -27.40
CA THR A 480 18.32 21.09 -28.51
C THR A 480 18.76 20.50 -29.86
N ASP A 481 17.99 20.70 -30.92
CA ASP A 481 18.41 20.26 -32.26
C ASP A 481 19.68 20.98 -32.71
N GLU A 482 19.87 22.25 -32.30
CA GLU A 482 21.07 23.05 -32.56
C GLU A 482 22.28 22.49 -31.82
N ASP A 483 22.13 22.06 -30.57
CA ASP A 483 23.19 21.40 -29.80
C ASP A 483 23.66 20.10 -30.48
N ILE A 484 22.68 19.30 -30.96
CA ILE A 484 23.00 18.03 -31.63
C ILE A 484 23.70 18.27 -32.98
N GLU A 485 23.30 19.28 -33.74
CA GLU A 485 23.93 19.63 -35.00
C GLU A 485 25.33 20.17 -34.80
N SER A 486 25.58 20.99 -33.77
CA SER A 486 26.88 21.50 -33.42
C SER A 486 27.94 20.44 -33.03
N LEU A 487 27.47 19.27 -32.59
CA LEU A 487 28.35 18.13 -32.27
C LEU A 487 28.68 17.27 -33.50
N LEU A 488 28.03 17.52 -34.66
CA LEU A 488 28.25 16.79 -35.89
C LEU A 488 29.15 17.55 -36.88
N GLU A 489 29.40 18.84 -36.63
CA GLU A 489 30.42 19.66 -37.31
C GLU A 489 31.79 19.52 -36.63
#